data_01311aa6af907e57e8ad8442e417f724
#
_entry.id   01311aa6af907e57e8ad8442e417f724
#
_cell.length_a   1.000
_cell.length_b   1.000
_cell.length_c   1.000
_cell.angle_alpha   90.00
_cell.angle_beta   90.00
_cell.angle_gamma   90.00
#
_symmetry.space_group_name_H-M   'P 1'
#
loop_
_entity.id
_entity.type
_entity.pdbx_description
1 polymer ?
#
loop_
_entity_poly.entity_id
_entity_poly.type
_entity_poly.pdbx_seq_one_letter_code
_entity_poly.pdbx_strand_id
1 'polypeptide(L)'
;MRARAPERRRIAYAEKLMSAVIHLQALGLTEYEARAYTALLALGRAVPARVARQAGIPRPKIYETLERLEGRGLSAKVGQNPLEYAPLSAREYLSRSRRSFDDRLAALDRDLSRLAPDPAPEAVYHLNGEAAIRSLAEDLVLNARRCVYLAGEQSLAERLERLTPRGVELLRADLSDLPPIAAQGQRAFLLARDTEAALVGHFIAEGESGEAHGVHTHNPVIVHLIEGYVKLAAQKAVQNRS
;
A
#
# COMPACT_ATOMS: atom_id res chain seq x y z
N MET A 1 16.09 31.34 30.95
CA MET A 1 16.05 29.98 30.40
C MET A 1 14.91 29.86 29.35
N ARG A 2 15.00 30.59 28.22
CA ARG A 2 13.96 30.65 27.15
C ARG A 2 14.59 30.74 25.75
N ALA A 3 15.37 29.74 25.32
CA ALA A 3 16.01 29.76 23.99
C ALA A 3 15.91 28.44 23.20
N ARG A 4 15.00 27.54 23.54
CA ARG A 4 14.89 26.22 22.86
C ARG A 4 13.75 26.05 21.84
N ALA A 5 12.81 26.98 21.75
CA ALA A 5 11.65 26.86 20.85
C ALA A 5 11.96 27.09 19.35
N PRO A 6 12.81 28.05 18.93
CA PRO A 6 13.09 28.30 17.51
C PRO A 6 13.94 27.20 16.88
N GLU A 7 14.84 26.58 17.64
CA GLU A 7 15.77 25.55 17.14
C GLU A 7 15.04 24.23 16.86
N ARG A 8 14.13 23.80 17.72
CA ARG A 8 13.28 22.62 17.50
C ARG A 8 12.37 22.79 16.27
N ARG A 9 11.83 23.99 16.02
CA ARG A 9 11.05 24.28 14.82
C ARG A 9 11.88 24.21 13.55
N ARG A 10 13.14 24.64 13.57
CA ARG A 10 14.07 24.58 12.43
C ARG A 10 14.46 23.13 12.11
N ILE A 11 14.74 22.32 13.12
CA ILE A 11 15.05 20.90 12.95
C ILE A 11 13.84 20.14 12.36
N ALA A 12 12.67 20.29 12.96
CA ALA A 12 11.44 19.65 12.44
C ALA A 12 11.08 20.10 11.01
N TYR A 13 11.37 21.35 10.65
CA TYR A 13 11.18 21.83 9.28
C TYR A 13 12.20 21.21 8.31
N ALA A 14 13.47 21.09 8.71
CA ALA A 14 14.50 20.46 7.91
C ALA A 14 14.22 18.96 7.67
N GLU A 15 13.76 18.25 8.69
CA GLU A 15 13.34 16.84 8.59
C GLU A 15 12.16 16.66 7.61
N LYS A 16 11.15 17.51 7.70
CA LYS A 16 10.00 17.52 6.76
C LYS A 16 10.43 17.81 5.33
N LEU A 17 11.39 18.72 5.16
CA LEU A 17 11.91 19.08 3.85
C LEU A 17 12.67 17.89 3.23
N MET A 18 13.52 17.22 4.03
CA MET A 18 14.26 16.05 3.59
C MET A 18 13.32 14.91 3.19
N SER A 19 12.30 14.64 4.01
CA SER A 19 11.26 13.64 3.70
C SER A 19 10.52 13.97 2.41
N ALA A 20 10.14 15.23 2.19
CA ALA A 20 9.49 15.66 0.95
C ALA A 20 10.38 15.46 -0.29
N VAL A 21 11.69 15.74 -0.18
CA VAL A 21 12.65 15.49 -1.27
C VAL A 21 12.70 14.01 -1.62
N ILE A 22 12.81 13.12 -0.63
CA ILE A 22 12.82 11.66 -0.86
C ILE A 22 11.55 11.19 -1.58
N HIS A 23 10.38 11.64 -1.13
CA HIS A 23 9.11 11.27 -1.78
C HIS A 23 8.98 11.81 -3.20
N LEU A 24 9.46 13.03 -3.47
CA LEU A 24 9.47 13.59 -4.82
C LEU A 24 10.41 12.82 -5.76
N GLN A 25 11.57 12.35 -5.24
CA GLN A 25 12.46 11.48 -6.01
C GLN A 25 11.79 10.13 -6.32
N ALA A 26 11.06 9.54 -5.39
CA ALA A 26 10.28 8.33 -5.63
C ALA A 26 9.18 8.52 -6.71
N LEU A 27 8.71 9.76 -6.91
CA LEU A 27 7.82 10.14 -8.00
C LEU A 27 8.55 10.52 -9.31
N GLY A 28 9.86 10.26 -9.38
CA GLY A 28 10.66 10.42 -10.59
C GLY A 28 11.28 11.81 -10.80
N LEU A 29 11.36 12.64 -9.76
CA LEU A 29 12.17 13.86 -9.80
C LEU A 29 13.64 13.52 -9.51
N THR A 30 14.56 14.22 -10.15
CA THR A 30 15.96 14.20 -9.72
C THR A 30 16.13 14.91 -8.37
N GLU A 31 17.23 14.67 -7.67
CA GLU A 31 17.51 15.35 -6.40
C GLU A 31 17.45 16.88 -6.52
N TYR A 32 18.07 17.43 -7.59
CA TYR A 32 18.05 18.87 -7.81
C TYR A 32 16.65 19.41 -8.11
N GLU A 33 15.85 18.70 -8.91
CA GLU A 33 14.46 19.07 -9.17
C GLU A 33 13.63 19.07 -7.88
N ALA A 34 13.74 18.02 -7.05
CA ALA A 34 13.03 17.94 -5.78
C ALA A 34 13.43 19.05 -4.81
N ARG A 35 14.72 19.33 -4.68
CA ARG A 35 15.26 20.40 -3.84
C ARG A 35 14.87 21.80 -4.33
N ALA A 36 14.92 22.03 -5.64
CA ALA A 36 14.51 23.31 -6.23
C ALA A 36 13.01 23.56 -6.06
N TYR A 37 12.18 22.53 -6.27
CA TYR A 37 10.74 22.64 -6.11
C TYR A 37 10.34 22.89 -4.65
N THR A 38 10.93 22.18 -3.69
CA THR A 38 10.69 22.42 -2.25
C THR A 38 11.16 23.80 -1.82
N ALA A 39 12.28 24.31 -2.38
CA ALA A 39 12.74 25.67 -2.14
C ALA A 39 11.77 26.71 -2.72
N LEU A 40 11.23 26.50 -3.93
CA LEU A 40 10.19 27.36 -4.51
C LEU A 40 8.92 27.39 -3.69
N LEU A 41 8.46 26.24 -3.20
CA LEU A 41 7.28 26.17 -2.30
C LEU A 41 7.48 26.99 -1.02
N ALA A 42 8.70 26.98 -0.47
CA ALA A 42 9.04 27.75 0.73
C ALA A 42 9.20 29.25 0.45
N LEU A 43 9.69 29.64 -0.74
CA LEU A 43 9.97 31.02 -1.12
C LEU A 43 8.75 31.71 -1.77
N GLY A 44 7.83 30.93 -2.32
CA GLY A 44 6.80 31.40 -3.22
C GLY A 44 7.41 31.80 -4.58
N ARG A 45 7.44 33.10 -4.87
CA ARG A 45 8.04 33.64 -6.08
C ARG A 45 9.49 34.06 -5.82
N ALA A 46 10.43 33.63 -6.69
CA ALA A 46 11.84 33.95 -6.49
C ALA A 46 12.67 33.91 -7.78
N VAL A 47 13.74 34.72 -7.82
CA VAL A 47 14.77 34.66 -8.84
C VAL A 47 15.62 33.38 -8.73
N PRO A 48 16.18 32.83 -9.84
CA PRO A 48 16.98 31.60 -9.83
C PRO A 48 18.10 31.58 -8.80
N ALA A 49 18.81 32.70 -8.63
CA ALA A 49 19.90 32.79 -7.66
C ALA A 49 19.45 32.60 -6.20
N ARG A 50 18.22 33.03 -5.85
CA ARG A 50 17.65 32.82 -4.50
C ARG A 50 17.21 31.38 -4.31
N VAL A 51 16.63 30.76 -5.34
CA VAL A 51 16.27 29.33 -5.33
C VAL A 51 17.51 28.47 -5.18
N ALA A 52 18.58 28.72 -5.96
CA ALA A 52 19.86 28.03 -5.90
C ALA A 52 20.44 28.00 -4.48
N ARG A 53 20.47 29.17 -3.83
CA ARG A 53 20.98 29.32 -2.47
C ARG A 53 20.12 28.55 -1.46
N GLN A 54 18.79 28.65 -1.55
CA GLN A 54 17.86 27.97 -0.64
C GLN A 54 17.89 26.46 -0.82
N ALA A 55 18.01 25.98 -2.06
CA ALA A 55 18.04 24.57 -2.40
C ALA A 55 19.44 23.92 -2.24
N GLY A 56 20.49 24.75 -2.03
CA GLY A 56 21.88 24.27 -2.01
C GLY A 56 22.32 23.69 -3.37
N ILE A 57 21.88 24.28 -4.49
CA ILE A 57 22.18 23.84 -5.84
C ILE A 57 23.25 24.79 -6.43
N PRO A 58 24.28 24.27 -7.12
CA PRO A 58 25.26 25.10 -7.82
C PRO A 58 24.59 26.04 -8.83
N ARG A 59 25.00 27.32 -8.85
CA ARG A 59 24.42 28.32 -9.74
C ARG A 59 24.36 27.91 -11.23
N PRO A 60 25.37 27.25 -11.83
CA PRO A 60 25.29 26.82 -13.21
C PRO A 60 24.15 25.79 -13.46
N LYS A 61 23.76 25.01 -12.45
CA LYS A 61 22.75 23.95 -12.58
C LYS A 61 21.31 24.42 -12.36
N ILE A 62 21.10 25.58 -11.74
CA ILE A 62 19.76 26.01 -11.32
C ILE A 62 18.85 26.32 -12.52
N TYR A 63 19.39 26.93 -13.59
CA TYR A 63 18.58 27.30 -14.74
C TYR A 63 18.03 26.05 -15.45
N GLU A 64 18.89 25.09 -15.74
CA GLU A 64 18.49 23.80 -16.31
C GLU A 64 17.46 23.08 -15.41
N THR A 65 17.68 23.11 -14.09
CA THR A 65 16.77 22.48 -13.12
C THR A 65 15.38 23.13 -13.13
N LEU A 66 15.33 24.48 -13.17
CA LEU A 66 14.07 25.21 -13.19
C LEU A 66 13.33 25.05 -14.53
N GLU A 67 14.03 24.97 -15.65
CA GLU A 67 13.44 24.65 -16.96
C GLU A 67 12.85 23.23 -17.00
N ARG A 68 13.52 22.25 -16.38
CA ARG A 68 12.97 20.91 -16.24
C ARG A 68 11.73 20.88 -15.35
N LEU A 69 11.71 21.63 -14.25
CA LEU A 69 10.53 21.78 -13.40
C LEU A 69 9.38 22.44 -14.17
N GLU A 70 9.66 23.44 -15.01
CA GLU A 70 8.67 24.07 -15.88
C GLU A 70 8.09 23.06 -16.88
N GLY A 71 8.95 22.30 -17.58
CA GLY A 71 8.55 21.24 -18.49
C GLY A 71 7.71 20.13 -17.83
N ARG A 72 7.92 19.87 -16.54
CA ARG A 72 7.09 18.97 -15.74
C ARG A 72 5.81 19.62 -15.20
N GLY A 73 5.61 20.92 -15.40
CA GLY A 73 4.49 21.68 -14.87
C GLY A 73 4.52 21.80 -13.34
N LEU A 74 5.71 21.93 -12.75
CA LEU A 74 5.94 22.13 -11.32
C LEU A 74 6.33 23.56 -10.98
N SER A 75 6.79 24.32 -11.97
CA SER A 75 7.07 25.76 -11.86
C SER A 75 6.63 26.50 -13.12
N ALA A 76 6.49 27.80 -13.01
CA ALA A 76 6.24 28.69 -14.14
C ALA A 76 7.14 29.92 -14.03
N LYS A 77 7.58 30.44 -15.20
CA LYS A 77 8.24 31.74 -15.29
C LYS A 77 7.24 32.85 -15.03
N VAL A 78 7.63 33.82 -14.21
CA VAL A 78 6.80 34.95 -13.82
C VAL A 78 7.64 36.23 -13.92
N GLY A 79 7.15 37.19 -14.71
CA GLY A 79 7.91 38.43 -14.95
C GLY A 79 9.07 38.24 -15.94
N GLN A 80 9.58 39.33 -16.43
CA GLN A 80 10.68 39.35 -17.43
C GLN A 80 11.93 40.07 -16.93
N ASN A 81 11.75 40.98 -15.99
CA ASN A 81 12.86 41.79 -15.48
C ASN A 81 12.67 42.20 -14.02
N PRO A 82 13.19 41.45 -13.03
CA PRO A 82 13.98 40.24 -13.20
C PRO A 82 13.10 39.01 -13.53
N LEU A 83 13.70 38.02 -14.23
CA LEU A 83 13.05 36.72 -14.43
C LEU A 83 12.94 35.99 -13.08
N GLU A 84 11.72 35.64 -12.72
CA GLU A 84 11.41 34.87 -11.50
C GLU A 84 10.68 33.59 -11.85
N TYR A 85 10.71 32.64 -10.95
CA TYR A 85 9.96 31.41 -11.02
C TYR A 85 9.00 31.33 -9.81
N ALA A 86 7.81 30.83 -10.05
CA ALA A 86 6.83 30.51 -9.03
C ALA A 86 6.51 29.00 -9.04
N PRO A 87 6.29 28.37 -7.89
CA PRO A 87 5.85 26.99 -7.86
C PRO A 87 4.41 26.87 -8.35
N LEU A 88 4.11 25.81 -9.08
CA LEU A 88 2.75 25.38 -9.34
C LEU A 88 2.24 24.53 -8.18
N SER A 89 0.91 24.40 -8.08
CA SER A 89 0.25 23.74 -6.96
C SER A 89 0.72 22.29 -6.77
N ALA A 90 1.23 21.99 -5.58
CA ALA A 90 1.60 20.61 -5.20
C ALA A 90 0.38 19.66 -5.29
N ARG A 91 -0.82 20.16 -4.97
CA ARG A 91 -2.07 19.39 -5.07
C ARG A 91 -2.37 18.98 -6.51
N GLU A 92 -2.19 19.89 -7.45
CA GLU A 92 -2.41 19.59 -8.89
C GLU A 92 -1.39 18.60 -9.43
N TYR A 93 -0.12 18.74 -9.03
CA TYR A 93 0.92 17.76 -9.37
C TYR A 93 0.60 16.37 -8.84
N LEU A 94 0.27 16.25 -7.55
CA LEU A 94 -0.07 14.96 -6.93
C LEU A 94 -1.31 14.34 -7.57
N SER A 95 -2.34 15.13 -7.85
CA SER A 95 -3.55 14.63 -8.54
C SER A 95 -3.24 14.12 -9.96
N ARG A 96 -2.37 14.81 -10.70
CA ARG A 96 -1.94 14.41 -12.04
C ARG A 96 -1.06 13.16 -11.99
N SER A 97 -0.12 13.09 -11.04
CA SER A 97 0.74 11.92 -10.84
C SER A 97 -0.07 10.68 -10.50
N ARG A 98 -1.08 10.82 -9.62
CA ARG A 98 -1.99 9.73 -9.26
C ARG A 98 -2.75 9.23 -10.49
N ARG A 99 -3.38 10.11 -11.26
CA ARG A 99 -4.10 9.69 -12.48
C ARG A 99 -3.18 8.99 -13.47
N SER A 100 -1.97 9.54 -13.72
CA SER A 100 -1.00 8.92 -14.63
C SER A 100 -0.54 7.53 -14.14
N PHE A 101 -0.45 7.32 -12.83
CA PHE A 101 -0.13 6.02 -12.24
C PHE A 101 -1.28 5.04 -12.41
N ASP A 102 -2.51 5.47 -12.10
CA ASP A 102 -3.73 4.67 -12.26
C ASP A 102 -3.93 4.23 -13.73
N ASP A 103 -3.71 5.15 -14.69
CA ASP A 103 -3.77 4.86 -16.13
C ASP A 103 -2.74 3.81 -16.56
N ARG A 104 -1.52 3.89 -16.02
CA ARG A 104 -0.44 2.90 -16.29
C ARG A 104 -0.78 1.54 -15.71
N LEU A 105 -1.32 1.49 -14.48
CA LEU A 105 -1.77 0.24 -13.87
C LEU A 105 -2.90 -0.39 -14.68
N ALA A 106 -3.89 0.40 -15.11
CA ALA A 106 -4.99 -0.09 -15.93
C ALA A 106 -4.52 -0.59 -17.32
N ALA A 107 -3.49 0.04 -17.90
CA ALA A 107 -2.90 -0.44 -19.14
C ALA A 107 -2.15 -1.77 -18.93
N LEU A 108 -1.33 -1.85 -17.87
CA LEU A 108 -0.59 -3.05 -17.51
C LEU A 108 -1.53 -4.22 -17.20
N ASP A 109 -2.61 -3.98 -16.46
CA ASP A 109 -3.63 -4.99 -16.15
C ASP A 109 -4.22 -5.59 -17.44
N ARG A 110 -4.62 -4.73 -18.40
CA ARG A 110 -5.10 -5.20 -19.72
C ARG A 110 -4.08 -6.03 -20.48
N ASP A 111 -2.83 -5.63 -20.45
CA ASP A 111 -1.77 -6.33 -21.17
C ASP A 111 -1.43 -7.67 -20.51
N LEU A 112 -1.33 -7.72 -19.19
CA LEU A 112 -1.10 -8.94 -18.42
C LEU A 112 -2.26 -9.93 -18.53
N SER A 113 -3.52 -9.44 -18.49
CA SER A 113 -4.71 -10.29 -18.66
C SER A 113 -4.77 -10.95 -20.04
N ARG A 114 -4.15 -10.34 -21.07
CA ARG A 114 -4.06 -10.98 -22.41
C ARG A 114 -2.95 -12.03 -22.51
N LEU A 115 -1.94 -11.93 -21.64
CA LEU A 115 -0.79 -12.85 -21.61
C LEU A 115 -1.00 -14.03 -20.64
N ALA A 116 -1.73 -13.80 -19.57
CA ALA A 116 -2.02 -14.83 -18.59
C ALA A 116 -3.13 -15.75 -19.14
N PRO A 117 -2.90 -17.08 -19.21
CA PRO A 117 -4.00 -18.01 -19.40
C PRO A 117 -4.97 -17.85 -18.23
N ASP A 118 -6.27 -18.02 -18.49
CA ASP A 118 -7.25 -18.11 -17.41
C ASP A 118 -6.75 -19.11 -16.36
N PRO A 119 -6.72 -18.77 -15.08
CA PRO A 119 -6.30 -19.70 -14.06
C PRO A 119 -7.16 -20.94 -14.17
N ALA A 120 -6.53 -22.10 -14.36
CA ALA A 120 -7.27 -23.36 -14.40
C ALA A 120 -8.14 -23.43 -13.13
N PRO A 121 -9.47 -23.63 -13.24
CA PRO A 121 -10.34 -23.65 -12.07
C PRO A 121 -9.94 -24.70 -11.03
N GLU A 122 -9.14 -25.66 -11.42
CA GLU A 122 -8.59 -26.72 -10.55
C GLU A 122 -7.21 -26.36 -9.97
N ALA A 123 -6.61 -25.24 -10.34
CA ALA A 123 -5.26 -24.90 -9.91
C ALA A 123 -5.21 -24.63 -8.40
N VAL A 124 -4.17 -25.19 -7.81
CA VAL A 124 -3.82 -25.00 -6.39
C VAL A 124 -2.42 -24.38 -6.35
N TYR A 125 -2.33 -23.19 -5.82
CA TYR A 125 -1.08 -22.44 -5.74
C TYR A 125 -0.52 -22.52 -4.33
N HIS A 126 0.74 -22.95 -4.22
CA HIS A 126 1.45 -22.98 -2.95
C HIS A 126 2.16 -21.64 -2.71
N LEU A 127 2.01 -21.12 -1.49
CA LEU A 127 2.68 -19.93 -1.02
C LEU A 127 3.60 -20.28 0.13
N ASN A 128 4.81 -19.74 0.10
CA ASN A 128 5.78 -19.88 1.14
C ASN A 128 6.11 -18.52 1.75
N GLY A 129 6.22 -18.47 3.06
CA GLY A 129 6.55 -17.28 3.81
C GLY A 129 5.35 -16.42 4.22
N GLU A 130 5.40 -15.95 5.44
CA GLU A 130 4.30 -15.20 6.09
C GLU A 130 3.93 -13.92 5.34
N ALA A 131 4.92 -13.19 4.81
CA ALA A 131 4.67 -11.93 4.10
C ALA A 131 3.84 -12.14 2.82
N ALA A 132 4.15 -13.17 2.03
CA ALA A 132 3.40 -13.50 0.80
C ALA A 132 1.96 -13.91 1.12
N ILE A 133 1.78 -14.73 2.15
CA ILE A 133 0.47 -15.19 2.60
C ILE A 133 -0.38 -14.01 3.09
N ARG A 134 0.17 -13.14 3.93
CA ARG A 134 -0.54 -11.95 4.43
C ARG A 134 -0.91 -10.99 3.32
N SER A 135 -0.01 -10.73 2.37
CA SER A 135 -0.28 -9.86 1.22
C SER A 135 -1.43 -10.40 0.38
N LEU A 136 -1.42 -11.69 0.04
CA LEU A 136 -2.51 -12.28 -0.73
C LEU A 136 -3.84 -12.29 0.04
N ALA A 137 -3.81 -12.55 1.36
CA ALA A 137 -5.01 -12.48 2.19
C ALA A 137 -5.63 -11.07 2.19
N GLU A 138 -4.81 -10.03 2.29
CA GLU A 138 -5.24 -8.63 2.20
C GLU A 138 -5.84 -8.32 0.84
N ASP A 139 -5.19 -8.74 -0.24
CA ASP A 139 -5.68 -8.54 -1.62
C ASP A 139 -7.02 -9.23 -1.85
N LEU A 140 -7.19 -10.46 -1.36
CA LEU A 140 -8.46 -11.18 -1.46
C LEU A 140 -9.59 -10.43 -0.75
N VAL A 141 -9.35 -9.93 0.46
CA VAL A 141 -10.36 -9.18 1.22
C VAL A 141 -10.66 -7.82 0.61
N LEU A 142 -9.64 -7.06 0.19
CA LEU A 142 -9.82 -5.75 -0.45
C LEU A 142 -10.60 -5.82 -1.76
N ASN A 143 -10.51 -6.95 -2.47
CA ASN A 143 -11.23 -7.20 -3.73
C ASN A 143 -12.55 -7.94 -3.53
N ALA A 144 -13.01 -8.18 -2.30
CA ALA A 144 -14.28 -8.81 -2.02
C ALA A 144 -15.45 -7.91 -2.43
N ARG A 145 -16.50 -8.53 -3.00
CA ARG A 145 -17.71 -7.84 -3.50
C ARG A 145 -18.97 -8.18 -2.73
N ARG A 146 -19.06 -9.38 -2.19
CA ARG A 146 -20.27 -9.92 -1.54
C ARG A 146 -20.00 -10.38 -0.11
N CYS A 147 -19.07 -11.32 0.06
CA CYS A 147 -18.86 -11.95 1.35
C CYS A 147 -17.41 -12.41 1.54
N VAL A 148 -17.00 -12.39 2.80
CA VAL A 148 -15.73 -12.93 3.29
C VAL A 148 -16.01 -13.88 4.45
N TYR A 149 -15.45 -15.08 4.39
CA TYR A 149 -15.46 -16.09 5.44
C TYR A 149 -14.05 -16.20 6.00
N LEU A 150 -13.90 -16.01 7.31
CA LEU A 150 -12.60 -15.90 7.94
C LEU A 150 -12.57 -16.65 9.25
N ALA A 151 -11.56 -17.50 9.46
CA ALA A 151 -11.35 -18.14 10.73
C ALA A 151 -9.87 -18.39 11.03
N GLY A 152 -9.51 -18.46 12.30
CA GLY A 152 -8.18 -18.86 12.77
C GLY A 152 -7.35 -17.69 13.29
N GLU A 153 -6.11 -17.59 12.90
CA GLU A 153 -5.08 -16.74 13.47
C GLU A 153 -5.57 -15.30 13.76
N GLN A 154 -5.55 -14.92 15.03
CA GLN A 154 -6.28 -13.76 15.53
C GLN A 154 -5.74 -12.44 14.95
N SER A 155 -4.41 -12.28 14.88
CA SER A 155 -3.81 -11.01 14.42
C SER A 155 -4.10 -10.75 12.93
N LEU A 156 -4.10 -11.81 12.10
CA LEU A 156 -4.50 -11.73 10.71
C LEU A 156 -6.01 -11.43 10.61
N ALA A 157 -6.83 -12.14 11.36
CA ALA A 157 -8.28 -11.97 11.34
C ALA A 157 -8.70 -10.54 11.69
N GLU A 158 -8.15 -9.95 12.76
CA GLU A 158 -8.41 -8.57 13.14
C GLU A 158 -7.95 -7.55 12.09
N ARG A 159 -6.83 -7.83 11.42
CA ARG A 159 -6.33 -6.98 10.34
C ARG A 159 -7.25 -7.03 9.13
N LEU A 160 -7.65 -8.21 8.69
CA LEU A 160 -8.51 -8.42 7.53
C LEU A 160 -9.93 -7.87 7.76
N GLU A 161 -10.44 -7.98 8.97
CA GLU A 161 -11.72 -7.38 9.36
C GLU A 161 -11.71 -5.85 9.16
N ARG A 162 -10.64 -5.18 9.58
CA ARG A 162 -10.47 -3.72 9.34
C ARG A 162 -10.34 -3.33 7.88
N LEU A 163 -9.85 -4.24 7.03
CA LEU A 163 -9.66 -4.01 5.59
C LEU A 163 -10.92 -4.35 4.78
N THR A 164 -11.88 -5.06 5.36
CA THR A 164 -13.10 -5.48 4.65
C THR A 164 -13.88 -4.26 4.14
N PRO A 165 -14.19 -4.20 2.83
CA PRO A 165 -14.89 -3.07 2.23
C PRO A 165 -16.30 -2.90 2.83
N ARG A 166 -16.78 -1.65 2.86
CA ARG A 166 -18.15 -1.35 3.29
C ARG A 166 -19.17 -2.04 2.38
N GLY A 167 -20.12 -2.75 2.97
CA GLY A 167 -21.17 -3.48 2.26
C GLY A 167 -20.81 -4.92 1.91
N VAL A 168 -19.61 -5.38 2.23
CA VAL A 168 -19.24 -6.79 2.16
C VAL A 168 -19.63 -7.47 3.49
N GLU A 169 -20.33 -8.61 3.40
CA GLU A 169 -20.68 -9.41 4.55
C GLU A 169 -19.46 -10.17 5.06
N LEU A 170 -19.10 -10.00 6.33
CA LEU A 170 -18.00 -10.72 6.97
C LEU A 170 -18.53 -11.71 7.99
N LEU A 171 -18.26 -13.00 7.79
CA LEU A 171 -18.45 -14.04 8.79
C LEU A 171 -17.09 -14.43 9.38
N ARG A 172 -16.89 -14.10 10.65
CA ARG A 172 -15.71 -14.50 11.41
C ARG A 172 -16.05 -15.63 12.38
N ALA A 173 -15.19 -16.64 12.45
CA ALA A 173 -15.30 -17.75 13.37
C ALA A 173 -13.99 -18.00 14.13
N ASP A 174 -14.09 -18.60 15.30
CA ASP A 174 -12.96 -19.18 16.03
C ASP A 174 -12.84 -20.66 15.67
N LEU A 175 -11.61 -21.15 15.56
CA LEU A 175 -11.33 -22.55 15.27
C LEU A 175 -11.13 -23.40 16.53
N SER A 176 -11.16 -22.80 17.73
CA SER A 176 -10.90 -23.46 19.00
C SER A 176 -11.88 -24.60 19.33
N ASP A 177 -13.12 -24.47 18.85
CA ASP A 177 -14.20 -25.46 19.11
C ASP A 177 -14.25 -26.59 18.06
N LEU A 178 -13.33 -26.58 17.10
CA LEU A 178 -13.25 -27.59 16.03
C LEU A 178 -12.00 -28.43 16.16
N PRO A 179 -11.97 -29.64 15.54
CA PRO A 179 -10.75 -30.42 15.48
C PRO A 179 -9.58 -29.60 14.93
N PRO A 180 -8.36 -29.73 15.47
CA PRO A 180 -7.22 -28.96 15.01
C PRO A 180 -6.92 -29.27 13.54
N ILE A 181 -6.86 -28.23 12.72
CA ILE A 181 -6.53 -28.31 11.29
C ILE A 181 -5.04 -28.05 11.02
N ALA A 182 -4.28 -27.73 12.05
CA ALA A 182 -2.85 -27.50 11.99
C ALA A 182 -2.12 -28.33 13.04
N ALA A 183 -0.85 -28.61 12.81
CA ALA A 183 -0.01 -29.30 13.77
C ALA A 183 0.28 -28.43 15.00
N GLN A 184 0.74 -29.05 16.07
CA GLN A 184 1.16 -28.33 17.27
C GLN A 184 2.27 -27.31 16.93
N GLY A 185 2.18 -26.10 17.49
CA GLY A 185 3.08 -25.01 17.18
C GLY A 185 2.75 -24.23 15.89
N GLN A 186 1.64 -24.57 15.22
CA GLN A 186 1.15 -23.88 14.03
C GLN A 186 -0.16 -23.14 14.33
N ARG A 187 -0.28 -21.92 13.78
CA ARG A 187 -1.48 -21.09 13.88
C ARG A 187 -2.20 -21.08 12.54
N ALA A 188 -3.21 -21.95 12.39
CA ALA A 188 -3.98 -22.07 11.18
C ALA A 188 -4.88 -20.87 10.92
N PHE A 189 -5.15 -20.61 9.64
CA PHE A 189 -6.18 -19.69 9.19
C PHE A 189 -6.88 -20.23 7.94
N LEU A 190 -8.13 -19.82 7.78
CA LEU A 190 -8.99 -20.09 6.65
C LEU A 190 -9.60 -18.79 6.16
N LEU A 191 -9.55 -18.56 4.86
CA LEU A 191 -10.15 -17.40 4.22
C LEU A 191 -10.85 -17.87 2.94
N ALA A 192 -12.10 -17.48 2.75
CA ALA A 192 -12.78 -17.60 1.47
C ALA A 192 -13.47 -16.27 1.10
N ARG A 193 -13.52 -15.97 -0.19
CA ARG A 193 -14.06 -14.73 -0.73
C ARG A 193 -15.04 -15.04 -1.86
N ASP A 194 -16.25 -14.49 -1.77
CA ASP A 194 -17.27 -14.42 -2.83
C ASP A 194 -17.66 -15.77 -3.46
N THR A 195 -17.35 -16.90 -2.82
CA THR A 195 -17.43 -18.25 -3.42
C THR A 195 -16.52 -18.47 -4.62
N GLU A 196 -15.55 -17.60 -4.85
CA GLU A 196 -14.68 -17.61 -6.03
C GLU A 196 -13.24 -17.98 -5.74
N ALA A 197 -12.75 -17.70 -4.52
CA ALA A 197 -11.38 -17.94 -4.14
C ALA A 197 -11.25 -18.30 -2.66
N ALA A 198 -10.27 -19.12 -2.33
CA ALA A 198 -9.90 -19.43 -0.96
C ALA A 198 -8.40 -19.44 -0.74
N LEU A 199 -8.00 -19.09 0.47
CA LEU A 199 -6.64 -19.16 0.97
C LEU A 199 -6.66 -19.85 2.33
N VAL A 200 -5.90 -20.92 2.44
CA VAL A 200 -5.78 -21.71 3.68
C VAL A 200 -4.32 -21.84 4.01
N GLY A 201 -3.96 -21.80 5.26
CA GLY A 201 -2.57 -21.98 5.64
C GLY A 201 -2.32 -21.94 7.13
N HIS A 202 -1.05 -21.85 7.46
CA HIS A 202 -0.61 -21.70 8.85
C HIS A 202 0.61 -20.79 8.93
N PHE A 203 0.73 -20.13 10.06
CA PHE A 203 1.92 -19.45 10.51
C PHE A 203 2.60 -20.28 11.61
N ILE A 204 3.88 -20.07 11.78
CA ILE A 204 4.63 -20.69 12.87
C ILE A 204 4.44 -19.88 14.14
N ALA A 205 4.26 -20.54 15.27
CA ALA A 205 4.18 -19.88 16.58
C ALA A 205 5.55 -19.31 16.97
N GLU A 206 5.55 -18.25 17.78
CA GLU A 206 6.78 -17.64 18.26
C GLU A 206 7.62 -18.66 19.04
N GLY A 207 8.90 -18.75 18.68
CA GLY A 207 9.86 -19.70 19.31
C GLY A 207 9.91 -21.08 18.67
N GLU A 208 9.06 -21.36 17.69
CA GLU A 208 9.06 -22.62 16.93
C GLU A 208 9.87 -22.50 15.63
N SER A 209 10.42 -23.61 15.16
CA SER A 209 11.14 -23.69 13.90
C SER A 209 10.22 -24.11 12.75
N GLY A 210 10.36 -23.48 11.59
CA GLY A 210 9.60 -23.81 10.39
C GLY A 210 9.36 -22.62 9.51
N GLU A 211 8.59 -22.84 8.44
CA GLU A 211 8.15 -21.81 7.52
C GLU A 211 6.63 -21.76 7.47
N ALA A 212 6.09 -20.56 7.26
CA ALA A 212 4.68 -20.38 7.02
C ALA A 212 4.32 -20.88 5.62
N HIS A 213 3.27 -21.67 5.51
CA HIS A 213 2.77 -22.20 4.25
C HIS A 213 1.32 -21.85 4.03
N GLY A 214 0.98 -21.56 2.79
CA GLY A 214 -0.39 -21.30 2.37
C GLY A 214 -0.73 -21.97 1.06
N VAL A 215 -2.02 -22.19 0.85
CA VAL A 215 -2.59 -22.74 -0.37
C VAL A 215 -3.69 -21.83 -0.84
N HIS A 216 -3.55 -21.28 -2.02
CA HIS A 216 -4.56 -20.47 -2.71
C HIS A 216 -5.20 -21.26 -3.83
N THR A 217 -6.52 -21.16 -4.00
CA THR A 217 -7.25 -21.86 -5.05
C THR A 217 -8.51 -21.13 -5.46
N HIS A 218 -8.91 -21.35 -6.70
CA HIS A 218 -10.20 -21.01 -7.27
C HIS A 218 -11.10 -22.24 -7.47
N ASN A 219 -10.65 -23.43 -7.00
CA ASN A 219 -11.45 -24.65 -7.11
C ASN A 219 -12.75 -24.52 -6.31
N PRO A 220 -13.93 -24.58 -6.96
CA PRO A 220 -15.20 -24.31 -6.29
C PRO A 220 -15.52 -25.32 -5.18
N VAL A 221 -15.07 -26.57 -5.29
CA VAL A 221 -15.29 -27.58 -4.26
C VAL A 221 -14.51 -27.23 -3.00
N ILE A 222 -13.24 -26.85 -3.14
CA ILE A 222 -12.39 -26.47 -2.01
C ILE A 222 -12.91 -25.18 -1.37
N VAL A 223 -13.29 -24.18 -2.18
CA VAL A 223 -13.87 -22.93 -1.68
C VAL A 223 -15.13 -23.19 -0.86
N HIS A 224 -16.08 -23.98 -1.36
CA HIS A 224 -17.30 -24.34 -0.65
C HIS A 224 -17.04 -25.13 0.65
N LEU A 225 -16.04 -26.02 0.64
CA LEU A 225 -15.66 -26.74 1.86
C LEU A 225 -15.14 -25.80 2.95
N ILE A 226 -14.32 -24.80 2.57
CA ILE A 226 -13.78 -23.79 3.50
C ILE A 226 -14.91 -22.92 4.04
N GLU A 227 -15.81 -22.43 3.20
CA GLU A 227 -16.98 -21.67 3.62
C GLU A 227 -17.87 -22.47 4.59
N GLY A 228 -18.17 -23.71 4.24
CA GLY A 228 -18.97 -24.61 5.08
C GLY A 228 -18.33 -24.84 6.44
N TYR A 229 -17.00 -25.01 6.46
CA TYR A 229 -16.25 -25.19 7.72
C TYR A 229 -16.29 -23.93 8.60
N VAL A 230 -16.11 -22.75 8.04
CA VAL A 230 -16.20 -21.47 8.79
C VAL A 230 -17.62 -21.23 9.30
N LYS A 231 -18.66 -21.51 8.51
CA LYS A 231 -20.07 -21.42 8.93
C LYS A 231 -20.36 -22.36 10.11
N LEU A 232 -19.87 -23.59 10.03
CA LEU A 232 -20.04 -24.56 11.12
C LEU A 232 -19.33 -24.11 12.40
N ALA A 233 -18.12 -23.58 12.29
CA ALA A 233 -17.39 -23.01 13.43
C ALA A 233 -18.17 -21.87 14.10
N ALA A 234 -18.69 -20.93 13.30
CA ALA A 234 -19.49 -19.82 13.81
C ALA A 234 -20.79 -20.27 14.52
N GLN A 235 -21.47 -21.29 13.97
CA GLN A 235 -22.66 -21.86 14.58
C GLN A 235 -22.40 -22.53 15.95
N LYS A 236 -21.31 -23.31 16.04
CA LYS A 236 -20.92 -23.94 17.31
C LYS A 236 -20.55 -22.93 18.39
N ALA A 237 -19.85 -21.85 18.02
CA ALA A 237 -19.52 -20.79 18.96
C ALA A 237 -20.76 -20.10 19.56
N VAL A 238 -21.88 -20.02 18.84
CA VAL A 238 -23.15 -19.49 19.33
C VAL A 238 -23.82 -20.48 20.30
N GLN A 239 -23.80 -21.78 19.97
CA GLN A 239 -24.40 -22.82 20.81
C GLN A 239 -23.66 -23.00 22.15
N ASN A 240 -22.35 -22.84 22.18
CA ASN A 240 -21.55 -22.97 23.40
C ASN A 240 -21.67 -21.76 24.35
N ARG A 241 -22.23 -20.65 23.89
CA ARG A 241 -22.46 -19.42 24.67
C ARG A 241 -23.90 -19.31 25.23
N SER A 242 -24.79 -20.19 24.81
CA SER A 242 -26.21 -20.28 25.27
C SER A 242 -26.38 -21.31 26.36
#